data_93eb91e23515f07f3d5889a58fa34dbe
#
_entry.id   93eb91e23515f07f3d5889a58fa34dbe
#
_cell.length_a   1.000
_cell.length_b   1.000
_cell.length_c   1.000
_cell.angle_alpha   90.00
_cell.angle_beta   90.00
_cell.angle_gamma   90.00
#
_symmetry.space_group_name_H-M   'P 1'
#
loop_
_entity.id
_entity.type
_entity.pdbx_description
1 polymer ?
#
loop_
_entity_poly.entity_id
_entity_poly.type
_entity_poly.pdbx_seq_one_letter_code
_entity_poly.pdbx_strand_id
1 'polypeptide(L)'
;GTRQFIQDTYTKKHFKDVCGYGTEIELQVLDAAKKKKGKQFFPSAVREFVSGSSQNQNKIYVLLVNMALLTNSKMLRDQYDSGVEDFYKPVEGIKATKPFLLIDEPHRFSKEQKTFEFITNEIQPQCIIRFGATYPTVTIGKGNTKKTIKDYHNLLYDLNACESFNQNLIKGIAKEHF
;
A
#
# COMPACT_ATOMS: atom_id res chain seq x y z
N GLY A 1 -0.61 15.15 -5.42
CA GLY A 1 0.14 14.30 -4.50
C GLY A 1 0.29 12.87 -5.02
N THR A 2 0.83 11.99 -4.20
CA THR A 2 1.15 10.57 -4.52
C THR A 2 -0.03 9.82 -5.14
N ARG A 3 -1.24 10.02 -4.62
CA ARG A 3 -2.47 9.39 -5.15
C ARG A 3 -2.73 9.74 -6.62
N GLN A 4 -2.68 11.02 -6.96
CA GLN A 4 -2.90 11.48 -8.33
C GLN A 4 -1.81 10.96 -9.27
N PHE A 5 -0.55 10.97 -8.81
CA PHE A 5 0.57 10.41 -9.57
C PHE A 5 0.37 8.92 -9.86
N ILE A 6 -0.03 8.12 -8.86
CA ILE A 6 -0.29 6.69 -9.05
C ILE A 6 -1.43 6.49 -10.05
N GLN A 7 -2.55 7.20 -9.89
CA GLN A 7 -3.68 7.13 -10.83
C GLN A 7 -3.23 7.49 -12.24
N ASP A 8 -2.52 8.61 -12.40
CA ASP A 8 -2.07 9.07 -13.71
C ASP A 8 -1.06 8.12 -14.36
N THR A 9 -0.19 7.49 -13.57
CA THR A 9 0.83 6.57 -14.07
C THR A 9 0.22 5.26 -14.54
N TYR A 10 -0.66 4.65 -13.73
CA TYR A 10 -1.25 3.36 -14.07
C TYR A 10 -2.34 3.43 -15.15
N THR A 11 -3.01 4.57 -15.31
CA THR A 11 -4.04 4.74 -16.34
C THR A 11 -3.47 5.15 -17.69
N LYS A 12 -2.21 5.59 -17.75
CA LYS A 12 -1.60 6.04 -19.00
C LYS A 12 -1.10 4.86 -19.84
N LYS A 13 -1.41 4.90 -21.12
CA LYS A 13 -0.88 4.04 -22.17
C LYS A 13 0.65 3.91 -22.11
N HIS A 14 1.34 4.96 -21.66
CA HIS A 14 2.78 5.00 -21.46
C HIS A 14 3.33 3.87 -20.59
N PHE A 15 2.63 3.44 -19.54
CA PHE A 15 3.08 2.33 -18.71
C PHE A 15 3.09 1.00 -19.49
N LYS A 16 2.08 0.76 -20.33
CA LYS A 16 2.05 -0.40 -21.23
C LYS A 16 3.18 -0.36 -22.25
N ASP A 17 3.41 0.80 -22.85
CA ASP A 17 4.35 0.98 -23.94
C ASP A 17 5.82 0.94 -23.46
N VAL A 18 6.12 1.47 -22.27
CA VAL A 18 7.48 1.56 -21.72
C VAL A 18 7.89 0.31 -20.95
N CYS A 19 6.97 -0.30 -20.20
CA CYS A 19 7.30 -1.48 -19.39
C CYS A 19 7.20 -2.79 -20.17
N GLY A 20 6.69 -2.78 -21.39
CA GLY A 20 6.62 -3.96 -22.27
C GLY A 20 5.70 -5.08 -21.76
N TYR A 21 5.02 -4.86 -20.67
CA TYR A 21 4.06 -5.82 -20.13
C TYR A 21 2.71 -5.62 -20.83
N GLY A 22 2.33 -6.53 -21.70
CA GLY A 22 1.01 -6.54 -22.36
C GLY A 22 -0.17 -6.69 -21.42
N THR A 23 0.10 -6.76 -20.11
CA THR A 23 -0.89 -6.94 -19.05
C THR A 23 -1.56 -5.62 -18.71
N GLU A 24 -2.87 -5.59 -18.72
CA GLU A 24 -3.65 -4.43 -18.27
C GLU A 24 -3.66 -4.31 -16.76
N ILE A 25 -3.58 -3.07 -16.27
CA ILE A 25 -3.70 -2.75 -14.85
C ILE A 25 -5.05 -2.10 -14.58
N GLU A 26 -5.82 -2.69 -13.69
CA GLU A 26 -7.09 -2.16 -13.21
C GLU A 26 -6.90 -1.56 -11.82
N LEU A 27 -6.96 -0.24 -11.72
CA LEU A 27 -6.78 0.49 -10.46
C LEU A 27 -8.13 0.85 -9.85
N GLN A 28 -8.37 0.31 -8.66
CA GLN A 28 -9.49 0.67 -7.79
C GLN A 28 -9.02 1.55 -6.64
N VAL A 29 -9.72 2.64 -6.38
CA VAL A 29 -9.39 3.57 -5.30
C VAL A 29 -10.44 3.51 -4.21
N LEU A 30 -10.03 3.09 -3.01
CA LEU A 30 -10.91 3.06 -1.87
C LEU A 30 -10.98 4.44 -1.22
N ASP A 31 -12.12 5.07 -1.34
CA ASP A 31 -12.45 6.34 -0.70
C ASP A 31 -13.30 6.14 0.56
N ALA A 32 -13.25 7.11 1.46
CA ALA A 32 -14.15 7.15 2.59
C ALA A 32 -15.61 7.13 2.10
N ALA A 33 -16.40 6.22 2.66
CA ALA A 33 -17.79 6.08 2.28
C ALA A 33 -18.54 7.41 2.47
N LYS A 34 -19.06 7.96 1.38
CA LYS A 34 -20.06 9.03 1.46
C LYS A 34 -21.32 8.40 2.04
N LYS A 35 -21.65 8.72 3.29
CA LYS A 35 -22.89 8.26 3.93
C LYS A 35 -24.09 8.71 3.10
N LYS A 36 -24.64 7.81 2.31
CA LYS A 36 -26.00 7.97 1.79
C LYS A 36 -26.94 7.50 2.88
N LYS A 37 -27.95 8.36 3.17
CA LYS A 37 -28.93 8.15 4.25
C LYS A 37 -29.27 6.66 4.49
N GLY A 38 -28.87 6.13 5.63
CA GLY A 38 -29.45 4.93 6.27
C GLY A 38 -28.92 3.55 5.86
N LYS A 39 -28.37 3.34 4.68
CA LYS A 39 -27.80 2.04 4.27
C LYS A 39 -26.33 2.15 3.94
N GLN A 40 -25.55 1.28 4.55
CA GLN A 40 -24.14 1.10 4.16
C GLN A 40 -24.08 0.01 3.09
N PHE A 41 -23.45 0.31 1.99
CA PHE A 41 -23.22 -0.65 0.91
C PHE A 41 -21.78 -1.14 0.95
N PHE A 42 -21.59 -2.40 0.60
CA PHE A 42 -20.27 -2.97 0.42
C PHE A 42 -19.43 -2.08 -0.52
N PRO A 43 -18.18 -1.69 -0.17
CA PRO A 43 -17.38 -0.76 -0.95
C PRO A 43 -17.16 -1.27 -2.38
N SER A 44 -17.58 -0.50 -3.38
CA SER A 44 -17.48 -0.89 -4.79
C SER A 44 -16.04 -1.17 -5.22
N ALA A 45 -15.08 -0.35 -4.77
CA ALA A 45 -13.68 -0.56 -5.08
C ALA A 45 -13.14 -1.91 -4.58
N VAL A 46 -13.59 -2.36 -3.39
CA VAL A 46 -13.22 -3.68 -2.88
C VAL A 46 -13.94 -4.78 -3.66
N ARG A 47 -15.21 -4.58 -4.00
CA ARG A 47 -15.98 -5.53 -4.81
C ARG A 47 -15.29 -5.79 -6.15
N GLU A 48 -14.95 -4.74 -6.88
CA GLU A 48 -14.30 -4.84 -8.19
C GLU A 48 -12.90 -5.45 -8.09
N PHE A 49 -12.14 -5.10 -7.04
CA PHE A 49 -10.84 -5.69 -6.78
C PHE A 49 -10.94 -7.21 -6.52
N VAL A 50 -11.85 -7.63 -5.65
CA VAL A 50 -12.00 -9.05 -5.27
C VAL A 50 -12.52 -9.87 -6.45
N SER A 51 -13.64 -9.46 -7.06
CA SER A 51 -14.22 -10.19 -8.19
C SER A 51 -13.28 -10.22 -9.40
N GLY A 52 -12.63 -9.10 -9.70
CA GLY A 52 -11.69 -9.04 -10.81
C GLY A 52 -10.49 -9.96 -10.59
N SER A 53 -9.91 -9.96 -9.40
CA SER A 53 -8.75 -10.79 -9.07
C SER A 53 -9.05 -12.29 -9.15
N SER A 54 -10.29 -12.72 -8.91
CA SER A 54 -10.70 -14.13 -9.00
C SER A 54 -11.06 -14.55 -10.41
N GLN A 55 -11.66 -13.67 -11.20
CA GLN A 55 -12.27 -14.02 -12.50
C GLN A 55 -11.35 -13.82 -13.69
N ASN A 56 -10.36 -12.94 -13.61
CA ASN A 56 -9.52 -12.59 -14.75
C ASN A 56 -8.02 -12.55 -14.41
N GLN A 57 -7.32 -13.62 -14.81
CA GLN A 57 -5.88 -13.76 -14.58
C GLN A 57 -4.99 -12.97 -15.57
N ASN A 58 -5.58 -12.37 -16.61
CA ASN A 58 -4.82 -11.61 -17.61
C ASN A 58 -4.62 -10.14 -17.25
N LYS A 59 -5.15 -9.71 -16.10
CA LYS A 59 -5.02 -8.34 -15.61
C LYS A 59 -4.40 -8.32 -14.23
N ILE A 60 -3.74 -7.20 -13.91
CA ILE A 60 -3.25 -6.91 -12.56
C ILE A 60 -4.25 -5.97 -11.90
N TYR A 61 -4.87 -6.42 -10.84
CA TYR A 61 -5.80 -5.61 -10.05
C TYR A 61 -5.04 -4.91 -8.92
N VAL A 62 -5.23 -3.61 -8.80
CA VAL A 62 -4.59 -2.77 -7.77
C VAL A 62 -5.67 -2.10 -6.94
N LEU A 63 -5.66 -2.29 -5.63
CA LEU A 63 -6.52 -1.57 -4.70
C LEU A 63 -5.69 -0.51 -3.95
N LEU A 64 -5.89 0.75 -4.28
CA LEU A 64 -5.23 1.88 -3.62
C LEU A 64 -6.03 2.29 -2.38
N VAL A 65 -5.39 2.19 -1.22
CA VAL A 65 -6.02 2.49 0.08
C VAL A 65 -5.13 3.46 0.86
N ASN A 66 -5.73 4.47 1.45
CA ASN A 66 -4.98 5.34 2.33
C ASN A 66 -4.92 4.75 3.76
N MET A 67 -3.84 5.06 4.50
CA MET A 67 -3.58 4.51 5.83
C MET A 67 -4.72 4.78 6.83
N ALA A 68 -5.35 5.96 6.76
CA ALA A 68 -6.43 6.31 7.69
C ALA A 68 -7.67 5.40 7.52
N LEU A 69 -7.94 4.95 6.30
CA LEU A 69 -9.01 3.99 6.04
C LEU A 69 -8.69 2.60 6.58
N LEU A 70 -7.44 2.17 6.52
CA LEU A 70 -7.01 0.91 7.10
C LEU A 70 -7.13 0.93 8.63
N THR A 71 -6.71 2.02 9.27
CA THR A 71 -6.63 2.09 10.74
C THR A 71 -7.97 2.35 11.41
N ASN A 72 -8.74 3.31 10.89
CA ASN A 72 -9.87 3.89 11.61
C ASN A 72 -11.23 3.55 11.01
N SER A 73 -11.26 2.99 9.82
CA SER A 73 -12.53 2.73 9.13
C SER A 73 -13.14 1.40 9.55
N LYS A 74 -14.35 1.47 10.06
CA LYS A 74 -15.21 0.29 10.21
C LYS A 74 -15.57 -0.32 8.86
N MET A 75 -15.52 0.47 7.79
CA MET A 75 -15.94 0.09 6.45
C MET A 75 -15.32 -1.22 5.95
N LEU A 76 -14.07 -1.52 6.30
CA LEU A 76 -13.42 -2.77 5.92
C LEU A 76 -13.78 -3.95 6.83
N ARG A 77 -14.24 -3.69 8.05
CA ARG A 77 -14.52 -4.70 9.10
C ARG A 77 -15.99 -4.98 9.30
N ASP A 78 -16.85 -4.01 8.92
CA ASP A 78 -18.30 -4.18 9.08
C ASP A 78 -18.83 -5.28 8.17
N GLN A 79 -19.84 -5.97 8.64
CA GLN A 79 -20.60 -6.94 7.86
C GLN A 79 -21.70 -6.22 7.09
N TYR A 80 -21.85 -6.58 5.84
CA TYR A 80 -22.82 -6.00 4.91
C TYR A 80 -23.89 -7.00 4.52
N ASP A 81 -25.10 -6.51 4.23
CA ASP A 81 -26.23 -7.37 3.80
C ASP A 81 -25.97 -8.03 2.43
N SER A 82 -25.20 -7.36 1.58
CA SER A 82 -24.79 -7.90 0.28
C SER A 82 -23.27 -7.94 0.19
N GLY A 83 -22.73 -9.12 -0.05
CA GLY A 83 -21.30 -9.36 -0.17
C GLY A 83 -20.80 -9.42 -1.62
N VAL A 84 -19.59 -9.94 -1.78
CA VAL A 84 -18.95 -10.30 -3.03
C VAL A 84 -18.34 -11.69 -2.85
N GLU A 85 -18.60 -12.62 -3.77
CA GLU A 85 -18.05 -13.99 -3.74
C GLU A 85 -18.16 -14.66 -2.35
N ASP A 86 -19.34 -14.60 -1.75
CA ASP A 86 -19.64 -15.11 -0.39
C ASP A 86 -18.94 -14.41 0.76
N PHE A 87 -18.18 -13.34 0.51
CA PHE A 87 -17.60 -12.49 1.54
C PHE A 87 -18.53 -11.31 1.86
N TYR A 88 -18.98 -11.24 3.11
CA TYR A 88 -19.84 -10.17 3.61
C TYR A 88 -19.05 -9.07 4.35
N LYS A 89 -17.78 -9.33 4.67
CA LYS A 89 -16.83 -8.34 5.19
C LYS A 89 -15.75 -8.05 4.15
N PRO A 90 -15.53 -6.79 3.80
CA PRO A 90 -14.54 -6.42 2.79
C PRO A 90 -13.13 -6.95 3.07
N VAL A 91 -12.71 -6.95 4.33
CA VAL A 91 -11.39 -7.45 4.72
C VAL A 91 -11.20 -8.95 4.43
N GLU A 92 -12.26 -9.74 4.57
CA GLU A 92 -12.22 -11.19 4.28
C GLU A 92 -12.05 -11.44 2.78
N GLY A 93 -12.74 -10.67 1.95
CA GLY A 93 -12.56 -10.70 0.50
C GLY A 93 -11.15 -10.31 0.08
N ILE A 94 -10.60 -9.21 0.63
CA ILE A 94 -9.22 -8.80 0.35
C ILE A 94 -8.23 -9.89 0.78
N LYS A 95 -8.39 -10.45 1.99
CA LYS A 95 -7.54 -11.54 2.49
C LYS A 95 -7.57 -12.75 1.55
N ALA A 96 -8.73 -13.13 1.04
CA ALA A 96 -8.88 -14.28 0.14
C ALA A 96 -8.09 -14.13 -1.17
N THR A 97 -7.88 -12.89 -1.66
CA THR A 97 -7.04 -12.65 -2.85
C THR A 97 -5.55 -12.86 -2.59
N LYS A 98 -5.13 -13.02 -1.33
CA LYS A 98 -3.71 -13.12 -0.92
C LYS A 98 -2.85 -12.03 -1.58
N PRO A 99 -3.12 -10.75 -1.32
CA PRO A 99 -2.51 -9.66 -2.08
C PRO A 99 -1.01 -9.51 -1.81
N PHE A 100 -0.30 -8.98 -2.80
CA PHE A 100 0.97 -8.29 -2.55
C PHE A 100 0.67 -6.91 -1.99
N LEU A 101 1.30 -6.55 -0.89
CA LEU A 101 1.12 -5.25 -0.28
C LEU A 101 2.33 -4.36 -0.56
N LEU A 102 2.09 -3.22 -1.19
CA LEU A 102 3.10 -2.19 -1.42
C LEU A 102 2.85 -1.04 -0.45
N ILE A 103 3.85 -0.70 0.37
CA ILE A 103 3.76 0.37 1.36
C ILE A 103 4.71 1.49 0.95
N ASP A 104 4.14 2.66 0.64
CA ASP A 104 4.88 3.89 0.42
C ASP A 104 5.05 4.63 1.77
N GLU A 105 6.21 5.21 1.99
CA GLU A 105 6.57 5.93 3.22
C GLU A 105 6.42 5.09 4.51
N PRO A 106 7.19 3.99 4.65
CA PRO A 106 7.02 2.99 5.71
C PRO A 106 7.31 3.50 7.12
N HIS A 107 7.91 4.68 7.28
CA HIS A 107 8.15 5.27 8.60
C HIS A 107 6.88 5.48 9.42
N ARG A 108 5.71 5.52 8.76
CA ARG A 108 4.39 5.61 9.38
C ARG A 108 3.78 4.25 9.75
N PHE A 109 4.51 3.15 9.51
CA PHE A 109 4.05 1.78 9.74
C PHE A 109 5.03 1.05 10.66
N SER A 110 5.17 1.52 11.90
CA SER A 110 5.91 0.75 12.90
C SER A 110 5.14 -0.51 13.30
N LYS A 111 5.85 -1.55 13.73
CA LYS A 111 5.23 -2.82 14.18
C LYS A 111 4.28 -2.65 15.36
N GLU A 112 4.46 -1.61 16.15
CA GLU A 112 3.65 -1.27 17.31
C GLU A 112 2.35 -0.51 16.94
N GLN A 113 2.16 -0.19 15.67
CA GLN A 113 0.98 0.53 15.22
C GLN A 113 -0.17 -0.41 14.85
N LYS A 114 -1.38 -0.02 15.24
CA LYS A 114 -2.62 -0.74 14.91
C LYS A 114 -2.79 -1.06 13.42
N THR A 115 -2.22 -0.22 12.55
CA THR A 115 -2.28 -0.45 11.10
C THR A 115 -1.44 -1.66 10.71
N PHE A 116 -0.26 -1.83 11.31
CA PHE A 116 0.57 -2.99 11.03
C PHE A 116 -0.07 -4.28 11.54
N GLU A 117 -0.67 -4.23 12.74
CA GLU A 117 -1.44 -5.35 13.28
C GLU A 117 -2.62 -5.72 12.39
N PHE A 118 -3.34 -4.72 11.87
CA PHE A 118 -4.43 -4.96 10.94
C PHE A 118 -3.95 -5.65 9.65
N ILE A 119 -2.84 -5.17 9.09
CA ILE A 119 -2.25 -5.75 7.88
C ILE A 119 -1.84 -7.20 8.12
N THR A 120 -1.13 -7.48 9.22
CA THR A 120 -0.57 -8.81 9.48
C THR A 120 -1.61 -9.82 9.95
N ASN A 121 -2.57 -9.40 10.75
CA ASN A 121 -3.52 -10.30 11.38
C ASN A 121 -4.84 -10.44 10.58
N GLU A 122 -5.30 -9.38 9.94
CA GLU A 122 -6.59 -9.39 9.25
C GLU A 122 -6.45 -9.50 7.72
N ILE A 123 -5.55 -8.74 7.07
CA ILE A 123 -5.34 -8.84 5.60
C ILE A 123 -4.50 -10.07 5.25
N GLN A 124 -3.45 -10.36 6.02
CA GLN A 124 -2.54 -11.48 5.80
C GLN A 124 -1.98 -11.55 4.37
N PRO A 125 -1.30 -10.51 3.88
CA PRO A 125 -0.76 -10.49 2.53
C PRO A 125 0.31 -11.59 2.38
N GLN A 126 0.47 -12.10 1.16
CA GLN A 126 1.54 -13.07 0.89
C GLN A 126 2.93 -12.44 0.85
N CYS A 127 3.02 -11.14 0.57
CA CYS A 127 4.27 -10.39 0.53
C CYS A 127 4.02 -8.93 0.90
N ILE A 128 4.96 -8.32 1.63
CA ILE A 128 4.96 -6.90 1.96
C ILE A 128 6.25 -6.28 1.42
N ILE A 129 6.13 -5.31 0.51
CA ILE A 129 7.24 -4.55 -0.04
C ILE A 129 7.10 -3.10 0.43
N ARG A 130 8.16 -2.56 1.02
CA ARG A 130 8.18 -1.21 1.57
C ARG A 130 9.13 -0.33 0.77
N PHE A 131 8.65 0.83 0.36
CA PHE A 131 9.43 1.85 -0.33
C PHE A 131 9.45 3.13 0.50
N GLY A 132 10.61 3.71 0.72
CA GLY A 132 10.70 5.00 1.41
C GLY A 132 12.13 5.43 1.69
N ALA A 133 12.33 6.71 1.86
CA ALA A 133 13.60 7.30 2.25
C ALA A 133 13.88 7.14 3.75
N THR A 134 12.85 6.97 4.55
CA THR A 134 12.93 6.83 6.01
C THR A 134 12.18 5.59 6.48
N TYR A 135 12.73 4.95 7.51
CA TYR A 135 12.15 3.76 8.12
C TYR A 135 11.95 3.97 9.63
N PRO A 136 10.99 3.26 10.24
CA PRO A 136 10.84 3.29 11.68
C PRO A 136 12.12 2.89 12.38
N THR A 137 12.29 3.35 13.58
CA THR A 137 13.37 2.89 14.46
C THR A 137 12.80 1.94 15.51
N VAL A 138 13.55 0.89 15.82
CA VAL A 138 13.21 -0.06 16.90
C VAL A 138 14.34 -0.08 17.92
N THR A 139 13.97 -0.18 19.19
CA THR A 139 14.94 -0.33 20.27
C THR A 139 15.11 -1.80 20.61
N ILE A 140 16.32 -2.29 20.48
CA ILE A 140 16.69 -3.68 20.83
C ILE A 140 17.57 -3.68 22.08
N GLY A 141 17.52 -4.77 22.83
CA GLY A 141 18.31 -4.94 24.07
C GLY A 141 17.57 -4.50 25.33
N LYS A 142 18.16 -4.74 26.49
CA LYS A 142 17.63 -4.37 27.81
C LYS A 142 18.68 -3.62 28.63
N GLY A 143 18.23 -2.72 29.51
CA GLY A 143 19.13 -1.97 30.38
C GLY A 143 20.18 -1.18 29.60
N ASN A 144 21.45 -1.32 29.95
CA ASN A 144 22.57 -0.60 29.34
C ASN A 144 22.95 -1.09 27.93
N THR A 145 22.33 -2.19 27.46
CA THR A 145 22.55 -2.74 26.10
C THR A 145 21.52 -2.26 25.09
N LYS A 146 20.66 -1.32 25.46
CA LYS A 146 19.67 -0.76 24.53
C LYS A 146 20.35 -0.06 23.36
N LYS A 147 19.97 -0.47 22.15
CA LYS A 147 20.38 0.17 20.90
C LYS A 147 19.16 0.49 20.06
N THR A 148 19.12 1.68 19.50
CA THR A 148 18.10 2.07 18.52
C THR A 148 18.67 1.82 17.14
N ILE A 149 17.99 0.99 16.39
CA ILE A 149 18.33 0.65 15.00
C ILE A 149 17.15 0.97 14.08
N LYS A 150 17.42 1.18 12.81
CA LYS A 150 16.38 1.28 11.80
C LYS A 150 15.75 -0.10 11.58
N ASP A 151 14.43 -0.15 11.41
CA ASP A 151 13.68 -1.38 11.16
C ASP A 151 13.85 -1.83 9.71
N TYR A 152 15.07 -2.20 9.35
CA TYR A 152 15.38 -2.83 8.08
C TYR A 152 15.22 -4.33 8.20
N HIS A 153 14.06 -4.85 7.79
CA HIS A 153 13.91 -6.28 7.59
C HIS A 153 14.10 -6.58 6.11
N ASN A 154 15.04 -7.46 5.80
CA ASN A 154 15.31 -7.93 4.45
C ASN A 154 15.48 -6.75 3.45
N LEU A 155 16.41 -5.83 3.76
CA LEU A 155 16.74 -4.72 2.87
C LEU A 155 17.26 -5.29 1.53
N LEU A 156 16.50 -5.06 0.46
CA LEU A 156 16.83 -5.54 -0.88
C LEU A 156 17.67 -4.52 -1.65
N TYR A 157 17.40 -3.25 -1.45
CA TYR A 157 18.06 -2.17 -2.17
C TYR A 157 18.14 -0.92 -1.30
N ASP A 158 19.33 -0.30 -1.24
CA ASP A 158 19.57 0.96 -0.54
C ASP A 158 20.19 1.96 -1.53
N LEU A 159 19.40 2.96 -1.90
CA LEU A 159 19.86 4.07 -2.72
C LEU A 159 20.16 5.27 -1.82
N ASN A 160 21.38 5.35 -1.34
CA ASN A 160 21.80 6.47 -0.51
C ASN A 160 22.00 7.76 -1.33
N ALA A 161 22.11 8.91 -0.64
CA ALA A 161 22.22 10.21 -1.29
C ALA A 161 23.47 10.34 -2.20
N CYS A 162 24.61 9.77 -1.79
CA CYS A 162 25.83 9.80 -2.59
C CYS A 162 25.68 9.01 -3.88
N GLU A 163 25.10 7.83 -3.78
CA GLU A 163 24.84 6.99 -4.95
C GLU A 163 23.80 7.61 -5.89
N SER A 164 22.74 8.18 -5.34
CA SER A 164 21.74 8.92 -6.11
C SER A 164 22.35 10.10 -6.87
N PHE A 165 23.30 10.82 -6.24
CA PHE A 165 24.03 11.90 -6.88
C PHE A 165 24.95 11.39 -7.98
N ASN A 166 25.73 10.34 -7.73
CA ASN A 166 26.64 9.75 -8.71
C ASN A 166 25.89 9.17 -9.94
N GLN A 167 24.67 8.71 -9.74
CA GLN A 167 23.80 8.22 -10.80
C GLN A 167 22.98 9.34 -11.49
N ASN A 168 23.22 10.60 -11.15
CA ASN A 168 22.49 11.77 -11.66
C ASN A 168 20.95 11.72 -11.43
N LEU A 169 20.51 11.03 -10.39
CA LEU A 169 19.10 10.92 -10.03
C LEU A 169 18.60 12.10 -9.19
N ILE A 170 19.52 12.82 -8.55
CA ILE A 170 19.23 14.04 -7.80
C ILE A 170 20.15 15.18 -8.27
N LYS A 171 19.64 16.41 -8.23
CA LYS A 171 20.42 17.60 -8.55
C LYS A 171 21.44 17.89 -7.44
N GLY A 172 22.65 18.28 -7.84
CA GLY A 172 23.66 18.80 -6.93
C GLY A 172 23.21 20.12 -6.29
N ILE A 173 23.65 20.36 -5.07
CA ILE A 173 23.48 21.66 -4.39
C ILE A 173 24.70 22.50 -4.74
N ALA A 174 24.52 23.53 -5.57
CA ALA A 174 25.54 24.55 -5.79
C ALA A 174 25.43 25.57 -4.63
N LYS A 175 26.52 25.78 -3.89
CA LYS A 175 26.60 26.84 -2.89
C LYS A 175 27.16 28.07 -3.63
N GLU A 176 26.31 29.04 -3.94
CA GLU A 176 26.76 30.34 -4.42
C GLU A 176 27.30 31.11 -3.22
N HIS A 177 28.55 31.52 -3.28
CA HIS A 177 29.13 32.47 -2.36
C HIS A 177 28.89 33.88 -2.94
N PHE A 178 28.05 34.65 -2.29
CA PHE A 178 27.91 36.09 -2.49
C PHE A 178 28.96 36.81 -1.66
#